data_c042c4da57ebce9520386acf5c15c5f3
#
_entry.id   c042c4da57ebce9520386acf5c15c5f3
#
_cell.length_a   1.000
_cell.length_b   1.000
_cell.length_c   1.000
_cell.angle_alpha   90.00
_cell.angle_beta   90.00
_cell.angle_gamma   90.00
#
_symmetry.space_group_name_H-M   'P 1'
#
loop_
_entity.id
_entity.type
_entity.pdbx_description
1 polymer ?
#
loop_
_entity_poly.entity_id
_entity_poly.type
_entity_poly.pdbx_seq_one_letter_code
_entity_poly.pdbx_strand_id
1 'polypeptide(L)' 'DTVTLYLSPKRQTAYYKYIISLKPRRVLFNPGTENSAFVILLEANNIKTEVACTLVLLATNQY' A
#
# COMPACT_ATOMS: atom_id res chain seq x y z
N ASP A 1 -6.41 -10.27 0.38
CA ASP A 1 -5.27 -9.86 1.20
C ASP A 1 -4.93 -8.40 1.00
N THR A 2 -4.76 -7.69 2.08
CA THR A 2 -4.43 -6.28 2.06
C THR A 2 -3.14 -6.04 2.84
N VAL A 3 -2.21 -5.31 2.21
CA VAL A 3 -1.02 -4.82 2.88
C VAL A 3 -1.25 -3.36 3.25
N THR A 4 -1.05 -3.03 4.51
CA THR A 4 -1.21 -1.66 5.00
C THR A 4 0.17 -1.07 5.27
N LEU A 5 0.47 0.07 4.65
CA LEU A 5 1.78 0.71 4.78
C LEU A 5 1.75 1.85 5.78
N TYR A 6 2.65 1.78 6.75
CA TYR A 6 2.90 2.83 7.73
C TYR A 6 4.31 3.42 7.59
N LEU A 7 5.12 2.86 6.69
CA LEU A 7 6.49 3.31 6.48
C LEU A 7 6.51 4.56 5.60
N SER A 8 7.46 5.46 5.85
CA SER A 8 7.67 6.60 4.95
C SER A 8 8.13 6.10 3.58
N PRO A 9 7.92 6.87 2.49
CA PRO A 9 8.33 6.44 1.16
C PRO A 9 9.80 6.05 1.08
N LYS A 10 10.65 6.74 1.81
CA LYS A 10 12.08 6.48 1.83
C LYS A 10 12.40 5.08 2.35
N ARG A 11 11.62 4.59 3.33
CA ARG A 11 11.81 3.27 3.91
C ARG A 11 11.16 2.16 3.10
N GLN A 12 10.15 2.51 2.32
CA GLN A 12 9.42 1.54 1.51
C GLN A 12 10.30 0.87 0.46
N THR A 13 11.30 1.57 -0.04
CA THR A 13 12.17 1.08 -1.10
C THR A 13 12.78 -0.28 -0.77
N ALA A 14 13.18 -0.49 0.48
CA ALA A 14 13.78 -1.74 0.91
C ALA A 14 12.80 -2.91 0.89
N TYR A 15 11.50 -2.63 0.85
CA TYR A 15 10.46 -3.65 0.95
C TYR A 15 9.68 -3.85 -0.35
N TYR A 16 10.02 -3.15 -1.43
CA TYR A 16 9.27 -3.23 -2.68
C TYR A 16 9.14 -4.67 -3.18
N LYS A 17 10.26 -5.36 -3.31
CA LYS A 17 10.26 -6.74 -3.83
C LYS A 17 9.51 -7.68 -2.90
N TYR A 18 9.65 -7.50 -1.60
CA TYR A 18 8.98 -8.34 -0.62
C TYR A 18 7.46 -8.21 -0.73
N ILE A 19 6.98 -6.98 -0.76
CA ILE A 19 5.53 -6.71 -0.83
C ILE A 19 4.96 -7.26 -2.14
N ILE A 20 5.66 -7.05 -3.25
CA ILE A 20 5.22 -7.57 -4.54
C ILE A 20 5.19 -9.10 -4.54
N SER A 21 6.17 -9.74 -3.89
CA SER A 21 6.24 -11.19 -3.81
C SER A 21 5.08 -11.81 -3.04
N LEU A 22 4.47 -11.06 -2.12
CA LEU A 22 3.30 -11.51 -1.37
C LEU A 22 2.04 -11.56 -2.23
N LYS A 23 2.04 -10.88 -3.36
CA LYS A 23 0.90 -10.78 -4.29
C LYS A 23 -0.40 -10.39 -3.58
N PRO A 24 -0.40 -9.27 -2.82
CA PRO A 24 -1.61 -8.85 -2.14
C PRO A 24 -2.65 -8.39 -3.14
N ARG A 25 -3.92 -8.39 -2.75
CA ARG A 25 -4.98 -7.86 -3.59
C ARG A 25 -4.88 -6.34 -3.71
N ARG A 26 -4.46 -5.69 -2.62
CA ARG A 26 -4.30 -4.23 -2.61
C ARG A 26 -3.27 -3.83 -1.58
N VAL A 27 -2.76 -2.62 -1.77
CA VAL A 27 -1.85 -1.99 -0.80
C VAL A 27 -2.49 -0.67 -0.39
N LEU A 28 -2.63 -0.45 0.91
CA LEU A 28 -3.16 0.78 1.46
C LEU A 28 -2.01 1.68 1.92
N PHE A 29 -2.01 2.91 1.44
CA PHE A 29 -1.05 3.92 1.86
C PHE A 29 -1.74 4.83 2.87
N ASN A 30 -1.33 4.77 4.13
CA ASN A 30 -1.84 5.69 5.13
C ASN A 30 -1.30 7.10 4.86
N PRO A 31 -1.96 8.16 5.39
CA PRO A 31 -1.48 9.52 5.18
C PRO A 31 0.00 9.65 5.56
N GLY A 32 0.79 10.28 4.68
CA GLY A 32 2.22 10.44 4.88
C GLY A 32 3.06 9.29 4.32
N THR A 33 2.44 8.22 3.83
CA THR A 33 3.17 7.09 3.22
C THR A 33 3.03 7.05 1.70
N GLU A 34 2.36 8.02 1.10
CA GLU A 34 2.10 8.05 -0.34
C GLU A 34 3.42 8.03 -1.12
N ASN A 35 3.48 7.15 -2.12
CA ASN A 35 4.70 6.94 -2.89
C ASN A 35 4.31 6.61 -4.34
N SER A 36 4.33 7.62 -5.20
CA SER A 36 3.91 7.46 -6.58
C SER A 36 4.76 6.45 -7.35
N ALA A 37 6.05 6.39 -7.06
CA ALA A 37 6.94 5.42 -7.71
C ALA A 37 6.51 3.98 -7.37
N PHE A 38 6.17 3.74 -6.11
CA PHE A 38 5.73 2.41 -5.69
C PHE A 38 4.34 2.10 -6.24
N VAL A 39 3.45 3.09 -6.30
CA VAL A 39 2.12 2.90 -6.90
C VAL A 39 2.24 2.42 -8.33
N ILE A 40 3.09 3.05 -9.13
CA ILE A 40 3.30 2.66 -10.52
C ILE A 40 3.81 1.21 -10.58
N LEU A 41 4.75 0.86 -9.73
CA LEU A 41 5.32 -0.49 -9.69
C LEU A 41 4.27 -1.53 -9.29
N LEU A 42 3.45 -1.23 -8.29
CA LEU A 42 2.39 -2.12 -7.83
C LEU A 42 1.34 -2.33 -8.92
N GLU A 43 0.91 -1.27 -9.58
CA GLU A 43 -0.08 -1.36 -10.64
C GLU A 43 0.44 -2.13 -11.84
N ALA A 44 1.74 -2.03 -12.13
CA ALA A 44 2.36 -2.82 -13.16
C ALA A 44 2.34 -4.32 -12.85
N ASN A 45 2.16 -4.68 -11.58
CA ASN A 45 2.05 -6.06 -11.12
C ASN A 45 0.61 -6.45 -10.80
N ASN A 46 -0.37 -5.68 -11.29
CA ASN A 46 -1.80 -5.93 -11.10
C ASN A 46 -2.24 -5.89 -9.63
N ILE A 47 -1.58 -5.06 -8.83
CA ILE A 47 -1.93 -4.88 -7.43
C ILE A 47 -2.65 -3.53 -7.29
N LYS A 48 -3.83 -3.54 -6.69
CA LYS A 48 -4.58 -2.32 -6.42
C LYS A 48 -3.90 -1.46 -5.37
N THR A 49 -3.96 -0.16 -5.54
CA THR A 49 -3.44 0.78 -4.55
C THR A 49 -4.53 1.73 -4.11
N GLU A 50 -4.53 2.09 -2.83
CA GLU A 50 -5.45 3.07 -2.27
C GLU A 50 -4.70 3.94 -1.26
N VAL A 51 -5.06 5.22 -1.21
CA VAL A 51 -4.55 6.14 -0.20
C VAL A 51 -5.71 6.45 0.75
N ALA A 52 -5.65 5.94 1.96
CA ALA A 52 -6.73 6.10 2.92
C ALA A 52 -6.24 5.85 4.34
N CYS A 53 -6.93 6.45 5.30
CA CYS A 53 -6.64 6.18 6.70
C CYS A 53 -7.26 4.83 7.10
N THR A 54 -6.42 3.90 7.55
CA THR A 54 -6.86 2.56 7.96
C THR A 54 -7.94 2.62 9.03
N LEU A 55 -7.79 3.52 10.00
CA LEU A 55 -8.78 3.65 11.08
C LEU A 55 -10.15 4.09 10.56
N VAL A 56 -10.18 4.97 9.57
CA VAL A 56 -11.45 5.40 8.96
C VAL A 56 -12.09 4.24 8.21
N LEU A 57 -11.29 3.47 7.49
CA LEU A 57 -11.82 2.31 6.75
C LEU A 57 -12.41 1.27 7.70
N LEU A 58 -11.75 1.02 8.82
CA LEU A 58 -12.27 0.08 9.82
C LEU A 58 -13.55 0.59 10.45
N ALA A 59 -13.63 1.89 10.76
CA ALA A 59 -14.82 2.49 11.37
C ALA A 59 -16.04 2.46 10.45
N THR A 60 -15.82 2.46 9.12
CA THR A 60 -16.90 2.49 8.13
C THR A 60 -17.12 1.14 7.46
N ASN A 61 -16.46 0.09 7.92
CA ASN A 61 -16.53 -1.26 7.34
C ASN A 61 -16.10 -1.32 5.88
N GLN A 62 -15.17 -0.45 5.47
CA GLN A 62 -14.67 -0.40 4.09
C GLN A 62 -13.27 -1.04 3.97
N TYR A 63 -12.73 -1.51 5.04
CA TYR A 63 -11.40 -2.13 5.05
C TYR A 63 -11.38 -3.53 4.37
#